data_2725f1640dbcf4dc4d37846268d315fa
#
_entry.id   2725f1640dbcf4dc4d37846268d315fa
#
_cell.length_a   1.000
_cell.length_b   1.000
_cell.length_c   1.000
_cell.angle_alpha   90.00
_cell.angle_beta   90.00
_cell.angle_gamma   90.00
#
_symmetry.space_group_name_H-M   'P 1'
#
loop_
_entity.id
_entity.type
_entity.pdbx_description
1 polymer ?
#
loop_
_entity_poly.entity_id
_entity_poly.type
_entity_poly.pdbx_seq_one_letter_code
_entity_poly.pdbx_strand_id
1 'polypeptide(L)'
;MKRILVVQLSIIVGLLTIFTAQAEEKEMRGACRADLQKLCKGVQPGGGRLVMCLKQHESEVSPGCREEMAEAKKEVKEFAEACKGDAQTFCKGVQPGQGRVLRCLADNKEKLSSGCRAEIAEGESRHPCMKDMERLCKGVQPGGGRMMECMKQHEAELSPACKAHHEGKMGGEKK
;
A
#
# COMPACT_ATOMS: atom_id res chain seq x y z
N MET A 1 -7.94 -46.77 17.99
CA MET A 1 -8.98 -45.73 17.83
C MET A 1 -8.64 -44.41 18.58
N LYS A 2 -8.27 -44.40 19.86
CA LYS A 2 -7.95 -43.16 20.61
C LYS A 2 -6.80 -42.31 20.03
N ARG A 3 -5.73 -42.90 19.46
CA ARG A 3 -4.57 -42.17 18.91
C ARG A 3 -4.90 -41.43 17.61
N ILE A 4 -5.79 -41.92 16.79
CA ILE A 4 -6.21 -41.29 15.52
C ILE A 4 -7.06 -40.05 15.79
N LEU A 5 -7.93 -40.11 16.81
CA LEU A 5 -8.78 -38.97 17.20
C LEU A 5 -7.96 -37.77 17.74
N VAL A 6 -6.87 -38.02 18.48
CA VAL A 6 -6.01 -36.96 19.02
C VAL A 6 -5.22 -36.25 17.93
N VAL A 7 -4.72 -37.01 16.95
CA VAL A 7 -3.99 -36.43 15.81
C VAL A 7 -4.89 -35.59 14.91
N GLN A 8 -6.13 -36.05 14.66
CA GLN A 8 -7.10 -35.27 13.89
C GLN A 8 -7.56 -34.00 14.60
N LEU A 9 -7.73 -34.03 15.91
CA LEU A 9 -8.08 -32.85 16.71
C LEU A 9 -6.97 -31.80 16.69
N SER A 10 -5.70 -32.20 16.75
CA SER A 10 -4.54 -31.30 16.70
C SER A 10 -4.40 -30.62 15.34
N ILE A 11 -4.72 -31.31 14.22
CA ILE A 11 -4.68 -30.73 12.87
C ILE A 11 -5.80 -29.70 12.69
N ILE A 12 -7.00 -29.95 13.22
CA ILE A 12 -8.14 -29.02 13.12
C ILE A 12 -7.87 -27.75 13.94
N VAL A 13 -7.29 -27.85 15.13
CA VAL A 13 -6.92 -26.69 15.94
C VAL A 13 -5.82 -25.87 15.26
N GLY A 14 -4.82 -26.52 14.65
CA GLY A 14 -3.76 -25.84 13.89
C GLY A 14 -4.27 -25.09 12.65
N LEU A 15 -5.24 -25.66 11.92
CA LEU A 15 -5.86 -25.03 10.77
C LEU A 15 -6.74 -23.82 11.14
N LEU A 16 -7.45 -23.88 12.29
CA LEU A 16 -8.27 -22.76 12.78
C LEU A 16 -7.42 -21.55 13.17
N THR A 17 -6.24 -21.75 13.78
CA THR A 17 -5.37 -20.65 14.20
C THR A 17 -4.72 -19.92 13.02
N ILE A 18 -4.42 -20.62 11.93
CA ILE A 18 -3.86 -20.00 10.71
C ILE A 18 -4.94 -19.14 10.00
N PHE A 19 -6.20 -19.57 10.02
CA PHE A 19 -7.29 -18.84 9.37
C PHE A 19 -7.65 -17.54 10.09
N THR A 20 -7.50 -17.49 11.43
CA THR A 20 -7.75 -16.26 12.21
C THR A 20 -6.68 -15.20 11.97
N ALA A 21 -5.39 -15.57 11.90
CA ALA A 21 -4.30 -14.64 11.65
C ALA A 21 -4.40 -13.94 10.27
N GLN A 22 -4.83 -14.64 9.23
CA GLN A 22 -5.04 -14.04 7.90
C GLN A 22 -6.27 -13.13 7.82
N ALA A 23 -7.30 -13.38 8.61
CA ALA A 23 -8.47 -12.52 8.71
C ALA A 23 -8.15 -11.21 9.41
N GLU A 24 -7.37 -11.24 10.49
CA GLU A 24 -6.91 -10.07 11.23
C GLU A 24 -5.99 -9.16 10.38
N GLU A 25 -5.08 -9.73 9.58
CA GLU A 25 -4.20 -8.97 8.69
C GLU A 25 -4.96 -8.27 7.55
N LYS A 26 -6.02 -8.87 7.03
CA LYS A 26 -6.88 -8.27 6.00
C LYS A 26 -7.76 -7.16 6.56
N GLU A 27 -8.20 -7.27 7.81
CA GLU A 27 -9.03 -6.28 8.49
C GLU A 27 -8.22 -5.03 8.85
N MET A 28 -6.95 -5.19 9.22
CA MET A 28 -6.04 -4.11 9.59
C MET A 28 -5.76 -3.12 8.44
N ARG A 29 -5.63 -3.59 7.20
CA ARG A 29 -5.40 -2.74 6.01
C ARG A 29 -6.54 -1.79 5.63
N GLY A 30 -7.66 -1.91 6.28
CA GLY A 30 -8.83 -1.03 6.11
C GLY A 30 -9.25 -0.34 7.40
N ALA A 31 -8.45 -0.46 8.46
CA ALA A 31 -8.82 0.02 9.79
C ALA A 31 -9.09 1.53 9.82
N CYS A 32 -8.38 2.31 9.00
CA CYS A 32 -8.60 3.75 8.91
C CYS A 32 -9.80 4.17 8.07
N ARG A 33 -10.48 3.26 7.35
CA ARG A 33 -11.58 3.63 6.44
C ARG A 33 -12.73 4.33 7.16
N ALA A 34 -13.17 3.78 8.29
CA ALA A 34 -14.27 4.34 9.07
C ALA A 34 -13.90 5.71 9.66
N ASP A 35 -12.67 5.83 10.17
CA ASP A 35 -12.16 7.09 10.72
C ASP A 35 -12.04 8.17 9.64
N LEU A 36 -11.55 7.83 8.45
CA LEU A 36 -11.50 8.75 7.30
C LEU A 36 -12.90 9.26 6.91
N GLN A 37 -13.89 8.38 6.88
CA GLN A 37 -15.27 8.76 6.56
C GLN A 37 -15.90 9.65 7.64
N LYS A 38 -15.57 9.42 8.90
CA LYS A 38 -16.11 10.14 10.05
C LYS A 38 -15.41 11.48 10.27
N LEU A 39 -14.08 11.46 10.34
CA LEU A 39 -13.26 12.59 10.80
C LEU A 39 -12.75 13.47 9.66
N CYS A 40 -12.58 12.90 8.46
CA CYS A 40 -11.98 13.58 7.32
C CYS A 40 -12.97 13.80 6.16
N LYS A 41 -14.26 13.89 6.49
CA LYS A 41 -15.33 14.13 5.51
C LYS A 41 -15.07 15.41 4.72
N GLY A 42 -15.02 15.31 3.38
CA GLY A 42 -14.75 16.44 2.50
C GLY A 42 -13.27 16.73 2.23
N VAL A 43 -12.35 16.06 2.91
CA VAL A 43 -10.92 16.18 2.62
C VAL A 43 -10.60 15.42 1.32
N GLN A 44 -10.17 16.15 0.30
CA GLN A 44 -9.81 15.55 -1.01
C GLN A 44 -8.53 14.71 -0.88
N PRO A 45 -8.50 13.47 -1.40
CA PRO A 45 -7.28 12.63 -1.39
C PRO A 45 -6.16 13.27 -2.23
N GLY A 46 -4.91 12.93 -1.87
CA GLY A 46 -3.69 13.38 -2.55
C GLY A 46 -2.83 14.28 -1.68
N GLY A 47 -1.52 14.31 -1.96
CA GLY A 47 -0.53 15.12 -1.25
C GLY A 47 -0.43 14.86 0.25
N GLY A 48 -0.87 13.71 0.74
CA GLY A 48 -0.85 13.37 2.17
C GLY A 48 -1.97 14.02 3.02
N ARG A 49 -2.93 14.71 2.38
CA ARG A 49 -4.00 15.44 3.09
C ARG A 49 -4.82 14.57 4.05
N LEU A 50 -5.15 13.33 3.62
CA LEU A 50 -5.89 12.39 4.49
C LEU A 50 -5.06 11.96 5.71
N VAL A 51 -3.76 11.71 5.52
CA VAL A 51 -2.84 11.38 6.63
C VAL A 51 -2.72 12.56 7.60
N MET A 52 -2.62 13.79 7.07
CA MET A 52 -2.58 15.00 7.91
C MET A 52 -3.89 15.19 8.69
N CYS A 53 -5.03 14.94 8.05
CA CYS A 53 -6.34 15.00 8.73
C CYS A 53 -6.42 13.99 9.87
N LEU A 54 -6.10 12.70 9.62
CA LEU A 54 -6.09 11.68 10.69
C LEU A 54 -5.12 12.05 11.82
N LYS A 55 -3.98 12.63 11.50
CA LYS A 55 -3.01 13.09 12.50
C LYS A 55 -3.55 14.24 13.35
N GLN A 56 -4.33 15.16 12.76
CA GLN A 56 -5.01 16.25 13.52
C GLN A 56 -6.06 15.71 14.48
N HIS A 57 -6.66 14.55 14.16
CA HIS A 57 -7.64 13.85 14.96
C HIS A 57 -7.08 12.62 15.69
N GLU A 58 -5.76 12.59 16.00
CA GLU A 58 -5.08 11.42 16.54
C GLU A 58 -5.71 10.84 17.81
N SER A 59 -6.30 11.69 18.66
CA SER A 59 -7.01 11.26 19.87
C SER A 59 -8.36 10.59 19.59
N GLU A 60 -8.95 10.84 18.41
CA GLU A 60 -10.29 10.37 18.03
C GLU A 60 -10.25 9.14 17.10
N VAL A 61 -9.08 8.84 16.50
CA VAL A 61 -8.94 7.67 15.63
C VAL A 61 -9.02 6.36 16.42
N SER A 62 -9.59 5.34 15.80
CA SER A 62 -9.70 4.02 16.38
C SER A 62 -8.30 3.41 16.70
N PRO A 63 -8.22 2.48 17.67
CA PRO A 63 -6.95 1.79 17.96
C PRO A 63 -6.33 1.13 16.73
N GLY A 64 -7.13 0.44 15.90
CA GLY A 64 -6.66 -0.21 14.67
C GLY A 64 -6.12 0.79 13.64
N CYS A 65 -6.78 1.94 13.46
CA CYS A 65 -6.26 2.98 12.57
C CYS A 65 -4.95 3.60 13.09
N ARG A 66 -4.82 3.76 14.40
CA ARG A 66 -3.59 4.27 15.02
C ARG A 66 -2.42 3.32 14.78
N GLU A 67 -2.66 2.03 14.88
CA GLU A 67 -1.68 0.97 14.62
C GLU A 67 -1.27 0.95 13.14
N GLU A 68 -2.23 0.98 12.20
CA GLU A 68 -1.98 1.10 10.76
C GLU A 68 -1.15 2.36 10.42
N MET A 69 -1.44 3.49 11.06
CA MET A 69 -0.66 4.72 10.89
C MET A 69 0.77 4.60 11.44
N ALA A 70 0.96 3.90 12.56
CA ALA A 70 2.27 3.67 13.16
C ALA A 70 3.14 2.76 12.27
N GLU A 71 2.56 1.69 11.73
CA GLU A 71 3.24 0.79 10.78
C GLU A 71 3.64 1.53 9.50
N ALA A 72 2.72 2.29 8.90
CA ALA A 72 3.03 3.09 7.70
C ALA A 72 4.15 4.10 7.96
N LYS A 73 4.20 4.71 9.15
CA LYS A 73 5.28 5.62 9.55
C LYS A 73 6.62 4.89 9.67
N LYS A 74 6.62 3.67 10.21
CA LYS A 74 7.81 2.83 10.33
C LYS A 74 8.35 2.46 8.95
N GLU A 75 7.50 1.99 8.03
CA GLU A 75 7.87 1.65 6.67
C GLU A 75 8.51 2.85 5.92
N VAL A 76 7.90 4.03 6.04
CA VAL A 76 8.45 5.26 5.43
C VAL A 76 9.82 5.60 6.00
N LYS A 77 10.03 5.39 7.30
CA LYS A 77 11.32 5.63 7.95
C LYS A 77 12.38 4.63 7.46
N GLU A 78 12.06 3.34 7.40
CA GLU A 78 12.95 2.29 6.92
C GLU A 78 13.37 2.53 5.46
N PHE A 79 12.41 2.85 4.59
CA PHE A 79 12.68 3.28 3.22
C PHE A 79 13.61 4.50 3.15
N ALA A 80 13.32 5.53 3.95
CA ALA A 80 14.12 6.75 3.96
C ALA A 80 15.56 6.50 4.43
N GLU A 81 15.76 5.63 5.42
CA GLU A 81 17.09 5.25 5.91
C GLU A 81 17.86 4.42 4.88
N ALA A 82 17.22 3.42 4.27
CA ALA A 82 17.83 2.57 3.26
C ALA A 82 18.23 3.34 1.99
N CYS A 83 17.44 4.34 1.57
CA CYS A 83 17.62 5.08 0.33
C CYS A 83 18.31 6.45 0.48
N LYS A 84 18.66 6.87 1.70
CA LYS A 84 19.21 8.21 1.97
C LYS A 84 20.44 8.54 1.12
N GLY A 85 21.42 7.66 1.06
CA GLY A 85 22.65 7.84 0.29
C GLY A 85 22.41 7.91 -1.21
N ASP A 86 21.55 7.03 -1.71
CA ASP A 86 21.18 6.99 -3.12
C ASP A 86 20.41 8.25 -3.54
N ALA A 87 19.47 8.71 -2.70
CA ALA A 87 18.74 9.94 -2.94
C ALA A 87 19.65 11.17 -3.00
N GLN A 88 20.65 11.24 -2.14
CA GLN A 88 21.65 12.32 -2.15
C GLN A 88 22.54 12.28 -3.40
N THR A 89 22.82 11.10 -3.92
CA THR A 89 23.72 10.90 -5.07
C THR A 89 22.98 11.10 -6.39
N PHE A 90 21.85 10.44 -6.58
CA PHE A 90 21.18 10.35 -7.87
C PHE A 90 19.99 11.30 -8.01
N CYS A 91 19.44 11.80 -6.89
CA CYS A 91 18.24 12.64 -6.87
C CYS A 91 18.49 14.03 -6.26
N LYS A 92 19.73 14.49 -6.32
CA LYS A 92 20.12 15.80 -5.82
C LYS A 92 19.30 16.90 -6.50
N GLY A 93 18.64 17.76 -5.69
CA GLY A 93 17.79 18.85 -6.19
C GLY A 93 16.34 18.46 -6.46
N VAL A 94 15.98 17.17 -6.39
CA VAL A 94 14.59 16.75 -6.48
C VAL A 94 13.86 17.12 -5.18
N GLN A 95 12.89 18.03 -5.29
CA GLN A 95 12.09 18.47 -4.13
C GLN A 95 11.22 17.31 -3.60
N PRO A 96 11.25 17.04 -2.27
CA PRO A 96 10.38 16.01 -1.68
C PRO A 96 8.89 16.33 -1.87
N GLY A 97 8.05 15.29 -1.80
CA GLY A 97 6.60 15.39 -1.93
C GLY A 97 6.09 14.80 -3.23
N GLN A 98 4.81 14.36 -3.21
CA GLN A 98 4.11 13.74 -4.35
C GLN A 98 4.86 12.56 -5.01
N GLY A 99 5.71 11.86 -4.25
CA GLY A 99 6.48 10.71 -4.75
C GLY A 99 7.65 11.06 -5.68
N ARG A 100 8.01 12.35 -5.84
CA ARG A 100 9.06 12.77 -6.78
C ARG A 100 10.42 12.12 -6.52
N VAL A 101 10.83 12.00 -5.25
CA VAL A 101 12.09 11.34 -4.87
C VAL A 101 12.00 9.84 -5.15
N LEU A 102 10.88 9.21 -4.82
CA LEU A 102 10.65 7.78 -5.11
C LEU A 102 10.74 7.49 -6.61
N ARG A 103 10.13 8.34 -7.43
CA ARG A 103 10.22 8.21 -8.91
C ARG A 103 11.65 8.37 -9.40
N CYS A 104 12.37 9.38 -8.93
CA CYS A 104 13.77 9.57 -9.28
C CYS A 104 14.62 8.34 -8.91
N LEU A 105 14.41 7.77 -7.73
CA LEU A 105 15.10 6.54 -7.33
C LEU A 105 14.69 5.36 -8.22
N ALA A 106 13.42 5.21 -8.54
CA ALA A 106 12.95 4.15 -9.44
C ALA A 106 13.57 4.28 -10.84
N ASP A 107 13.71 5.49 -11.38
CA ASP A 107 14.36 5.76 -12.68
C ASP A 107 15.86 5.41 -12.66
N ASN A 108 16.50 5.42 -11.48
CA ASN A 108 17.90 5.07 -11.29
C ASN A 108 18.11 3.67 -10.68
N LYS A 109 17.11 2.81 -10.68
CA LYS A 109 17.05 1.53 -9.96
C LYS A 109 18.31 0.68 -10.08
N GLU A 110 18.89 0.58 -11.27
CA GLU A 110 20.08 -0.24 -11.54
C GLU A 110 21.36 0.27 -10.85
N LYS A 111 21.39 1.56 -10.45
CA LYS A 111 22.54 2.21 -9.81
C LYS A 111 22.44 2.27 -8.30
N LEU A 112 21.28 1.92 -7.74
CA LEU A 112 21.02 2.02 -6.31
C LEU A 112 21.78 0.96 -5.52
N SER A 113 22.04 1.25 -4.25
CA SER A 113 22.50 0.26 -3.27
C SER A 113 21.54 -0.92 -3.18
N SER A 114 22.03 -2.08 -2.74
CA SER A 114 21.19 -3.28 -2.60
C SER A 114 20.02 -3.05 -1.64
N GLY A 115 20.22 -2.32 -0.55
CA GLY A 115 19.17 -1.99 0.42
C GLY A 115 18.06 -1.14 -0.19
N CYS A 116 18.40 -0.01 -0.83
CA CYS A 116 17.40 0.84 -1.46
C CYS A 116 16.67 0.14 -2.61
N ARG A 117 17.37 -0.68 -3.38
CA ARG A 117 16.77 -1.49 -4.46
C ARG A 117 15.76 -2.51 -3.94
N ALA A 118 16.04 -3.14 -2.79
CA ALA A 118 15.13 -4.07 -2.14
C ALA A 118 13.84 -3.36 -1.68
N GLU A 119 13.95 -2.21 -1.04
CA GLU A 119 12.80 -1.41 -0.60
C GLU A 119 11.92 -0.98 -1.79
N ILE A 120 12.52 -0.55 -2.89
CA ILE A 120 11.76 -0.20 -4.10
C ILE A 120 11.04 -1.42 -4.68
N ALA A 121 11.72 -2.57 -4.75
CA ALA A 121 11.11 -3.81 -5.26
C ALA A 121 9.94 -4.27 -4.39
N GLU A 122 10.04 -4.13 -3.08
CA GLU A 122 8.95 -4.43 -2.14
C GLU A 122 7.77 -3.49 -2.35
N GLY A 123 8.01 -2.18 -2.47
CA GLY A 123 6.99 -1.19 -2.79
C GLY A 123 6.29 -1.48 -4.13
N GLU A 124 7.05 -1.85 -5.17
CA GLU A 124 6.49 -2.26 -6.47
C GLU A 124 5.61 -3.51 -6.37
N SER A 125 5.99 -4.49 -5.55
CA SER A 125 5.20 -5.71 -5.34
C SER A 125 3.88 -5.45 -4.61
N ARG A 126 3.87 -4.52 -3.67
CA ARG A 126 2.66 -4.07 -2.96
C ARG A 126 1.73 -3.21 -3.83
N HIS A 127 2.28 -2.50 -4.80
CA HIS A 127 1.56 -1.59 -5.69
C HIS A 127 1.84 -1.89 -7.18
N PRO A 128 1.43 -3.04 -7.69
CA PRO A 128 1.81 -3.52 -9.02
C PRO A 128 1.31 -2.63 -10.17
N CYS A 129 0.32 -1.77 -9.93
CA CYS A 129 -0.21 -0.84 -10.93
C CYS A 129 0.54 0.49 -11.01
N MET A 130 1.54 0.74 -10.18
CA MET A 130 2.21 2.05 -10.11
C MET A 130 2.86 2.43 -11.45
N LYS A 131 3.59 1.49 -12.06
CA LYS A 131 4.23 1.70 -13.38
C LYS A 131 3.23 1.94 -14.50
N ASP A 132 2.12 1.21 -14.49
CA ASP A 132 1.05 1.39 -15.47
C ASP A 132 0.37 2.75 -15.30
N MET A 133 0.12 3.19 -14.07
CA MET A 133 -0.39 4.54 -13.79
C MET A 133 0.54 5.64 -14.32
N GLU A 134 1.85 5.50 -14.13
CA GLU A 134 2.83 6.46 -14.63
C GLU A 134 2.91 6.49 -16.17
N ARG A 135 2.83 5.33 -16.80
CA ARG A 135 2.92 5.19 -18.26
C ARG A 135 1.65 5.64 -18.95
N LEU A 136 0.51 5.15 -18.49
CA LEU A 136 -0.78 5.30 -19.19
C LEU A 136 -1.57 6.53 -18.74
N CYS A 137 -1.43 6.92 -17.47
CA CYS A 137 -2.20 8.00 -16.87
C CYS A 137 -1.35 9.26 -16.60
N LYS A 138 -0.34 9.48 -17.42
CA LYS A 138 0.55 10.65 -17.31
C LYS A 138 -0.26 11.94 -17.41
N GLY A 139 -0.15 12.80 -16.39
CA GLY A 139 -0.88 14.07 -16.33
C GLY A 139 -2.26 14.01 -15.69
N VAL A 140 -2.79 12.81 -15.40
CA VAL A 140 -4.04 12.67 -14.66
C VAL A 140 -3.80 13.03 -13.19
N GLN A 141 -4.50 14.05 -12.70
CA GLN A 141 -4.40 14.48 -11.30
C GLN A 141 -5.07 13.46 -10.38
N PRO A 142 -4.39 13.00 -9.31
CA PRO A 142 -4.99 12.10 -8.33
C PRO A 142 -6.21 12.71 -7.62
N GLY A 143 -7.19 11.86 -7.30
CA GLY A 143 -8.41 12.26 -6.58
C GLY A 143 -9.68 12.07 -7.40
N GLY A 144 -10.84 11.98 -6.71
CA GLY A 144 -12.16 11.83 -7.34
C GLY A 144 -12.30 10.62 -8.25
N GLY A 145 -11.52 9.55 -8.05
CA GLY A 145 -11.59 8.35 -8.90
C GLY A 145 -10.93 8.48 -10.28
N ARG A 146 -10.40 9.65 -10.64
CA ARG A 146 -9.84 9.91 -11.98
C ARG A 146 -8.73 8.94 -12.39
N MET A 147 -7.87 8.56 -11.45
CA MET A 147 -6.81 7.59 -11.71
C MET A 147 -7.38 6.20 -12.02
N MET A 148 -8.40 5.79 -11.27
CA MET A 148 -9.09 4.50 -11.50
C MET A 148 -9.81 4.50 -12.86
N GLU A 149 -10.47 5.59 -13.21
CA GLU A 149 -11.12 5.73 -14.52
C GLU A 149 -10.12 5.69 -15.67
N CYS A 150 -8.98 6.37 -15.55
CA CYS A 150 -7.90 6.28 -16.52
C CYS A 150 -7.38 4.84 -16.67
N MET A 151 -7.12 4.15 -15.56
CA MET A 151 -6.67 2.75 -15.59
C MET A 151 -7.68 1.83 -16.28
N LYS A 152 -8.97 2.05 -16.05
CA LYS A 152 -10.05 1.30 -16.70
C LYS A 152 -10.10 1.54 -18.21
N GLN A 153 -9.89 2.78 -18.65
CA GLN A 153 -9.84 3.11 -20.09
C GLN A 153 -8.66 2.42 -20.81
N HIS A 154 -7.58 2.16 -20.07
CA HIS A 154 -6.38 1.48 -20.56
C HIS A 154 -6.27 0.01 -20.11
N GLU A 155 -7.38 -0.64 -19.74
CA GLU A 155 -7.38 -2.00 -19.17
C GLU A 155 -6.63 -3.02 -20.05
N ALA A 156 -6.78 -2.92 -21.37
CA ALA A 156 -6.10 -3.81 -22.31
C ALA A 156 -4.57 -3.69 -22.26
N GLU A 157 -4.05 -2.50 -21.94
CA GLU A 157 -2.64 -2.16 -21.92
C GLU A 157 -1.95 -2.37 -20.56
N LEU A 158 -2.72 -2.71 -19.51
CA LEU A 158 -2.18 -2.95 -18.19
C LEU A 158 -1.24 -4.16 -18.18
N SER A 159 -0.20 -4.10 -17.36
CA SER A 159 0.66 -5.24 -17.09
C SER A 159 -0.13 -6.42 -16.48
N PRO A 160 0.32 -7.67 -16.67
CA PRO A 160 -0.36 -8.83 -16.09
C PRO A 160 -0.51 -8.73 -14.57
N ALA A 161 0.51 -8.20 -13.86
CA ALA A 161 0.47 -8.02 -12.43
C ALA A 161 -0.59 -6.99 -11.98
N CYS A 162 -0.74 -5.89 -12.73
CA CYS A 162 -1.77 -4.90 -12.45
C CYS A 162 -3.17 -5.42 -12.79
N LYS A 163 -3.35 -6.16 -13.89
CA LYS A 163 -4.62 -6.82 -14.24
C LYS A 163 -5.08 -7.76 -13.13
N ALA A 164 -4.21 -8.65 -12.69
CA ALA A 164 -4.53 -9.60 -11.60
C ALA A 164 -4.90 -8.89 -10.29
N HIS A 165 -4.20 -7.80 -9.96
CA HIS A 165 -4.53 -6.98 -8.78
C HIS A 165 -5.89 -6.27 -8.91
N HIS A 166 -6.23 -5.80 -10.10
CA HIS A 166 -7.49 -5.11 -10.39
C HIS A 166 -8.68 -6.08 -10.34
N GLU A 167 -8.55 -7.25 -10.97
CA GLU A 167 -9.57 -8.32 -10.97
C GLU A 167 -9.83 -8.84 -9.54
N GLY A 168 -8.79 -9.04 -8.73
CA GLY A 168 -8.92 -9.49 -7.34
C GLY A 168 -9.66 -8.49 -6.45
N LYS A 169 -9.59 -7.19 -6.74
CA LYS A 169 -10.34 -6.15 -6.01
C LYS A 169 -11.79 -6.01 -6.49
N MET A 170 -12.07 -6.25 -7.77
CA MET A 170 -13.43 -6.17 -8.33
C MET A 170 -14.26 -7.43 -8.03
N GLY A 171 -13.62 -8.58 -7.84
CA GLY A 171 -14.27 -9.83 -7.45
C GLY A 171 -14.83 -9.85 -6.02
N GLY A 172 -14.44 -8.90 -5.16
CA GLY A 172 -14.92 -8.76 -3.78
C GLY A 172 -16.25 -8.00 -3.62
N GLU A 173 -16.80 -7.41 -4.69
CA GLU A 173 -18.00 -6.54 -4.62
C GLU A 173 -19.28 -7.21 -5.13
N LYS A 174 -19.19 -8.51 -5.48
CA LYS A 174 -20.38 -9.31 -5.83
C LYS A 174 -20.68 -10.32 -4.73
N LYS A 175 -21.25 -9.85 -3.60
CA LYS A 175 -22.17 -10.63 -2.76
C LYS A 175 -22.98 -9.70 -1.87
#